data_94c19d5cbe0dc67e4fce90aff6d0e1b0
#
_entry.id   94c19d5cbe0dc67e4fce90aff6d0e1b0
#
_cell.length_a   1.000
_cell.length_b   1.000
_cell.length_c   1.000
_cell.angle_alpha   90.00
_cell.angle_beta   90.00
_cell.angle_gamma   90.00
#
_symmetry.space_group_name_H-M   'P 1'
#
loop_
_entity.id
_entity.type
_entity.pdbx_description
1 polymer ?
#
loop_
_entity_poly.entity_id
_entity_poly.type
_entity_poly.pdbx_seq_one_letter_code
_entity_poly.pdbx_strand_id
1 'polypeptide(L)'
;MKLETWDDFFSVMSTTFLFILPTIVGALTVYLSSYEKAKSVVYRIFTPWIPIFLFLILTLAFAIEGWACWIMILPVFLLTASIGGIFGGYLKTQRKNDRLNISILVLIPFLIGPIESLIETIPGTYRAYTYIDINAPVETIWDNVTRVKEIPLEQDKGYLTRMLGFPRPVKAELNFEGVGAYREAIFTKGLIFHETVTEYKDNEKMVFTIKAYPHEIPSTTLDEHVVIGGNYFDVLNGTYELEKLPNGLNRLHLYSHFKMNTTFNFYAGWWGKWIMKDIQNNILQVEKKRSENE
;
A
#
# COMPACT_ATOMS: atom_id res chain seq x y z
N MET A 1 15.93 25.13 14.32
CA MET A 1 14.60 25.14 13.70
C MET A 1 14.80 24.55 12.30
N LYS A 2 14.75 23.21 12.19
CA LYS A 2 14.86 22.49 10.92
C LYS A 2 13.60 22.78 10.09
N LEU A 3 13.78 22.92 8.80
CA LEU A 3 12.70 23.10 7.82
C LEU A 3 11.82 21.82 7.68
N GLU A 4 11.33 21.28 8.79
CA GLU A 4 10.33 20.20 8.82
C GLU A 4 8.98 20.64 8.23
N THR A 5 8.80 21.96 8.06
CA THR A 5 7.55 22.53 7.57
C THR A 5 7.30 22.39 6.08
N TRP A 6 8.32 22.15 5.24
CA TRP A 6 8.12 22.03 3.79
C TRP A 6 7.68 20.62 3.38
N ASP A 7 8.16 19.59 4.07
CA ASP A 7 7.77 18.19 3.83
C ASP A 7 6.31 17.95 4.24
N ASP A 8 5.85 18.63 5.29
CA ASP A 8 4.45 18.57 5.72
C ASP A 8 3.51 19.29 4.74
N PHE A 9 3.96 20.38 4.11
CA PHE A 9 3.14 21.16 3.16
C PHE A 9 2.93 20.45 1.82
N PHE A 10 3.84 19.60 1.41
CA PHE A 10 3.80 18.90 0.13
C PHE A 10 3.83 17.37 0.31
N SER A 11 3.23 16.89 1.39
CA SER A 11 3.15 15.45 1.66
C SER A 11 2.59 14.71 0.44
N VAL A 12 3.35 13.75 -0.07
CA VAL A 12 2.91 12.81 -1.11
C VAL A 12 1.64 12.06 -0.68
N MET A 13 1.41 11.97 0.63
CA MET A 13 0.23 11.35 1.25
C MET A 13 -0.95 12.32 1.39
N SER A 14 -1.03 13.36 0.54
CA SER A 14 -2.13 14.32 0.54
C SER A 14 -3.09 14.14 -0.64
N THR A 15 -4.37 14.49 -0.43
CA THR A 15 -5.40 14.54 -1.48
C THR A 15 -5.02 15.56 -2.56
N THR A 16 -4.38 16.66 -2.16
CA THR A 16 -3.88 17.70 -3.06
C THR A 16 -2.87 17.13 -4.06
N PHE A 17 -1.90 16.36 -3.57
CA PHE A 17 -0.91 15.72 -4.42
C PHE A 17 -1.52 14.65 -5.33
N LEU A 18 -2.36 13.79 -4.77
CA LEU A 18 -2.88 12.62 -5.49
C LEU A 18 -3.94 12.98 -6.55
N PHE A 19 -4.77 14.00 -6.32
CA PHE A 19 -5.90 14.32 -7.19
C PHE A 19 -5.81 15.71 -7.82
N ILE A 20 -5.48 16.75 -7.05
CA ILE A 20 -5.54 18.13 -7.53
C ILE A 20 -4.37 18.44 -8.46
N LEU A 21 -3.16 18.09 -8.06
CA LEU A 21 -1.95 18.37 -8.85
C LEU A 21 -2.04 17.76 -10.27
N PRO A 22 -2.28 16.46 -10.47
CA PRO A 22 -2.36 15.90 -11.82
C PRO A 22 -3.56 16.45 -12.61
N THR A 23 -4.68 16.77 -11.95
CA THR A 23 -5.82 17.42 -12.60
C THR A 23 -5.43 18.79 -13.18
N ILE A 24 -4.69 19.59 -12.43
CA ILE A 24 -4.22 20.90 -12.90
C ILE A 24 -3.18 20.76 -14.00
N VAL A 25 -2.23 19.82 -13.85
CA VAL A 25 -1.25 19.50 -14.90
C VAL A 25 -1.97 19.13 -16.20
N GLY A 26 -2.98 18.27 -16.12
CA GLY A 26 -3.80 17.88 -17.27
C GLY A 26 -4.54 19.06 -17.91
N ALA A 27 -5.17 19.89 -17.08
CA ALA A 27 -5.91 21.07 -17.54
C ALA A 27 -4.99 22.05 -18.26
N LEU A 28 -3.83 22.36 -17.68
CA LEU A 28 -2.85 23.28 -18.27
C LEU A 28 -2.25 22.72 -19.56
N THR A 29 -1.92 21.42 -19.61
CA THR A 29 -1.37 20.77 -20.80
C THR A 29 -2.26 20.96 -22.02
N VAL A 30 -3.56 20.77 -21.88
CA VAL A 30 -4.50 20.93 -22.98
C VAL A 30 -4.88 22.38 -23.21
N TYR A 31 -5.06 23.16 -22.15
CA TYR A 31 -5.41 24.58 -22.29
C TYR A 31 -4.32 25.39 -23.01
N LEU A 32 -3.04 25.11 -22.76
CA LEU A 32 -1.91 25.75 -23.42
C LEU A 32 -1.66 25.25 -24.84
N SER A 33 -2.29 24.17 -25.27
CA SER A 33 -2.16 23.63 -26.63
C SER A 33 -2.89 24.52 -27.66
N SER A 34 -2.72 24.23 -28.96
CA SER A 34 -3.44 24.94 -30.01
C SER A 34 -4.94 24.59 -29.97
N TYR A 35 -5.79 25.55 -30.38
CA TYR A 35 -7.24 25.40 -30.42
C TYR A 35 -7.69 24.17 -31.20
N GLU A 36 -7.04 23.89 -32.34
CA GLU A 36 -7.41 22.74 -33.18
C GLU A 36 -7.12 21.40 -32.47
N LYS A 37 -6.01 21.28 -31.77
CA LYS A 37 -5.69 20.09 -30.95
C LYS A 37 -6.68 19.94 -29.79
N ALA A 38 -7.01 21.03 -29.13
CA ALA A 38 -7.93 21.05 -27.99
C ALA A 38 -9.36 20.65 -28.36
N LYS A 39 -9.77 20.63 -29.63
CA LYS A 39 -11.07 20.12 -30.08
C LYS A 39 -11.16 18.58 -29.98
N SER A 40 -10.05 17.88 -30.14
CA SER A 40 -10.02 16.41 -30.13
C SER A 40 -10.18 15.87 -28.71
N VAL A 41 -11.19 15.06 -28.46
CA VAL A 41 -11.42 14.38 -27.17
C VAL A 41 -10.27 13.44 -26.84
N VAL A 42 -9.77 12.70 -27.82
CA VAL A 42 -8.63 11.79 -27.64
C VAL A 42 -7.39 12.56 -27.20
N TYR A 43 -7.14 13.72 -27.81
CA TYR A 43 -6.04 14.59 -27.40
C TYR A 43 -6.19 15.06 -25.93
N ARG A 44 -7.41 15.45 -25.53
CA ARG A 44 -7.70 15.89 -24.14
C ARG A 44 -7.46 14.81 -23.12
N ILE A 45 -7.70 13.54 -23.46
CA ILE A 45 -7.53 12.40 -22.56
C ILE A 45 -6.07 11.98 -22.43
N PHE A 46 -5.37 11.78 -23.55
CA PHE A 46 -4.06 11.12 -23.56
C PHE A 46 -2.87 12.07 -23.51
N THR A 47 -2.98 13.30 -24.00
CA THR A 47 -1.85 14.23 -23.97
C THR A 47 -1.39 14.61 -22.54
N PRO A 48 -2.30 14.75 -21.55
CA PRO A 48 -1.90 14.95 -20.15
C PRO A 48 -1.03 13.83 -19.55
N TRP A 49 -1.02 12.65 -20.13
CA TRP A 49 -0.17 11.54 -19.67
C TRP A 49 1.32 11.80 -19.92
N ILE A 50 1.66 12.61 -20.93
CA ILE A 50 3.05 12.91 -21.28
C ILE A 50 3.80 13.56 -20.10
N PRO A 51 3.36 14.67 -19.52
CA PRO A 51 4.03 15.26 -18.36
C PRO A 51 4.00 14.32 -17.13
N ILE A 52 2.98 13.49 -16.95
CA ILE A 52 2.93 12.52 -15.86
C ILE A 52 4.03 11.45 -16.03
N PHE A 53 4.18 10.87 -17.22
CA PHE A 53 5.26 9.92 -17.49
C PHE A 53 6.65 10.56 -17.42
N LEU A 54 6.79 11.81 -17.85
CA LEU A 54 8.05 12.53 -17.69
C LEU A 54 8.39 12.71 -16.20
N PHE A 55 7.42 13.11 -15.38
CA PHE A 55 7.59 13.24 -13.95
C PHE A 55 7.96 11.89 -13.28
N LEU A 56 7.27 10.80 -13.64
CA LEU A 56 7.62 9.44 -13.21
C LEU A 56 9.08 9.10 -13.55
N ILE A 57 9.50 9.31 -14.81
CA ILE A 57 10.87 8.98 -15.23
C ILE A 57 11.89 9.80 -14.44
N LEU A 58 11.65 11.09 -14.24
CA LEU A 58 12.55 11.95 -13.50
C LEU A 58 12.66 11.55 -12.03
N THR A 59 11.54 11.29 -11.35
CA THR A 59 11.56 10.90 -9.93
C THR A 59 12.21 9.55 -9.71
N LEU A 60 12.04 8.57 -10.62
CA LEU A 60 12.76 7.31 -10.58
C LEU A 60 14.26 7.48 -10.88
N ALA A 61 14.62 8.31 -11.86
CA ALA A 61 16.02 8.54 -12.24
C ALA A 61 16.82 9.24 -11.14
N PHE A 62 16.18 10.13 -10.38
CA PHE A 62 16.79 10.83 -9.24
C PHE A 62 16.57 10.12 -7.89
N ALA A 63 15.97 8.92 -7.89
CA ALA A 63 15.64 8.15 -6.69
C ALA A 63 14.85 8.97 -5.63
N ILE A 64 13.96 9.85 -6.09
CA ILE A 64 13.09 10.67 -5.23
C ILE A 64 11.92 9.81 -4.72
N GLU A 65 11.36 8.98 -5.61
CA GLU A 65 10.22 8.11 -5.30
C GLU A 65 10.49 6.66 -5.69
N GLY A 66 9.93 5.73 -4.91
CA GLY A 66 10.06 4.31 -5.15
C GLY A 66 9.13 3.77 -6.25
N TRP A 67 9.57 2.72 -6.92
CA TRP A 67 8.80 2.01 -7.93
C TRP A 67 7.41 1.56 -7.45
N ALA A 68 7.34 1.04 -6.21
CA ALA A 68 6.09 0.57 -5.62
C ALA A 68 5.06 1.71 -5.49
N CYS A 69 5.49 2.89 -5.04
CA CYS A 69 4.63 4.06 -4.93
C CYS A 69 4.04 4.42 -6.30
N TRP A 70 4.88 4.45 -7.34
CA TRP A 70 4.42 4.77 -8.69
C TRP A 70 3.40 3.77 -9.23
N ILE A 71 3.57 2.47 -9.00
CA ILE A 71 2.55 1.47 -9.40
C ILE A 71 1.21 1.77 -8.72
N MET A 72 1.24 2.19 -7.46
CA MET A 72 0.03 2.48 -6.71
C MET A 72 -0.63 3.80 -7.13
N ILE A 73 0.12 4.88 -7.35
CA ILE A 73 -0.47 6.20 -7.63
C ILE A 73 -0.71 6.48 -9.12
N LEU A 74 0.03 5.84 -10.03
CA LEU A 74 -0.03 6.11 -11.48
C LEU A 74 -1.46 6.00 -12.07
N PRO A 75 -2.28 4.98 -11.75
CA PRO A 75 -3.64 4.89 -12.27
C PRO A 75 -4.50 6.12 -11.92
N VAL A 76 -4.36 6.62 -10.69
CA VAL A 76 -5.08 7.82 -10.23
C VAL A 76 -4.56 9.06 -10.95
N PHE A 77 -3.24 9.20 -11.09
CA PHE A 77 -2.63 10.33 -11.79
C PHE A 77 -3.08 10.41 -13.25
N LEU A 78 -3.10 9.29 -13.97
CA LEU A 78 -3.55 9.25 -15.36
C LEU A 78 -5.03 9.59 -15.48
N LEU A 79 -5.87 9.06 -14.59
CA LEU A 79 -7.30 9.34 -14.57
C LEU A 79 -7.59 10.83 -14.30
N THR A 80 -7.01 11.37 -13.25
CA THR A 80 -7.24 12.76 -12.83
C THR A 80 -6.63 13.76 -13.81
N ALA A 81 -5.47 13.47 -14.39
CA ALA A 81 -4.89 14.26 -15.46
C ALA A 81 -5.78 14.26 -16.72
N SER A 82 -6.40 13.12 -17.08
CA SER A 82 -7.37 13.06 -18.18
C SER A 82 -8.61 13.90 -17.90
N ILE A 83 -9.15 13.84 -16.68
CA ILE A 83 -10.27 14.70 -16.25
C ILE A 83 -9.88 16.17 -16.38
N GLY A 84 -8.69 16.54 -15.91
CA GLY A 84 -8.14 17.87 -16.06
C GLY A 84 -8.01 18.30 -17.51
N GLY A 85 -7.50 17.41 -18.37
CA GLY A 85 -7.35 17.66 -19.80
C GLY A 85 -8.68 17.90 -20.52
N ILE A 86 -9.73 17.15 -20.16
CA ILE A 86 -11.10 17.35 -20.66
C ILE A 86 -11.60 18.74 -20.26
N PHE A 87 -11.42 19.11 -18.99
CA PHE A 87 -11.83 20.41 -18.46
C PHE A 87 -11.03 21.56 -19.11
N GLY A 88 -9.71 21.45 -19.22
CA GLY A 88 -8.85 22.42 -19.89
C GLY A 88 -9.23 22.61 -21.36
N GLY A 89 -9.54 21.50 -22.07
CA GLY A 89 -10.01 21.54 -23.45
C GLY A 89 -11.40 22.19 -23.59
N TYR A 90 -12.29 21.94 -22.64
CA TYR A 90 -13.59 22.61 -22.58
C TYR A 90 -13.42 24.12 -22.40
N LEU A 91 -12.63 24.56 -21.44
CA LEU A 91 -12.34 25.99 -21.24
C LEU A 91 -11.75 26.63 -22.49
N LYS A 92 -10.79 25.95 -23.16
CA LYS A 92 -10.13 26.46 -24.38
C LYS A 92 -11.12 26.64 -25.54
N THR A 93 -12.08 25.75 -25.70
CA THR A 93 -13.00 25.74 -26.85
C THR A 93 -14.25 26.60 -26.65
N GLN A 94 -14.65 26.88 -25.40
CA GLN A 94 -15.87 27.66 -25.10
C GLN A 94 -15.64 29.16 -24.97
N ARG A 95 -14.44 29.63 -24.60
CA ARG A 95 -14.18 31.03 -24.36
C ARG A 95 -13.59 31.74 -25.59
N LYS A 96 -14.30 32.74 -26.08
CA LYS A 96 -13.84 33.65 -27.17
C LYS A 96 -12.86 34.72 -26.70
N ASN A 97 -12.80 35.04 -25.42
CA ASN A 97 -11.92 36.05 -24.83
C ASN A 97 -11.10 35.40 -23.68
N ASP A 98 -9.84 35.12 -23.99
CA ASP A 98 -9.00 34.27 -23.19
C ASP A 98 -7.98 35.04 -22.37
N ARG A 99 -8.36 35.40 -21.18
CA ARG A 99 -7.38 35.53 -20.10
C ARG A 99 -7.90 34.70 -18.90
N LEU A 100 -7.87 33.38 -19.00
CA LEU A 100 -7.83 32.59 -17.80
C LEU A 100 -6.53 33.00 -17.11
N ASN A 101 -6.61 33.46 -15.86
CA ASN A 101 -5.41 33.69 -15.08
C ASN A 101 -4.78 32.35 -14.78
N ILE A 102 -3.94 31.84 -15.70
CA ILE A 102 -3.18 30.59 -15.59
C ILE A 102 -2.47 30.54 -14.24
N SER A 103 -1.99 31.69 -13.79
CA SER A 103 -1.38 31.85 -12.46
C SER A 103 -2.27 31.40 -11.31
N ILE A 104 -3.60 31.61 -11.40
CA ILE A 104 -4.52 31.13 -10.36
C ILE A 104 -4.58 29.60 -10.35
N LEU A 105 -4.65 28.94 -11.51
CA LEU A 105 -4.66 27.48 -11.59
C LEU A 105 -3.37 26.88 -11.02
N VAL A 106 -2.22 27.48 -11.31
CA VAL A 106 -0.92 27.03 -10.78
C VAL A 106 -0.85 27.22 -9.27
N LEU A 107 -1.45 28.27 -8.72
CA LEU A 107 -1.42 28.56 -7.28
C LEU A 107 -2.35 27.67 -6.46
N ILE A 108 -3.38 27.04 -7.06
CA ILE A 108 -4.37 26.22 -6.33
C ILE A 108 -3.70 25.14 -5.45
N PRO A 109 -2.78 24.28 -5.93
CA PRO A 109 -2.15 23.27 -5.06
C PRO A 109 -1.38 23.87 -3.89
N PHE A 110 -0.70 25.02 -4.15
CA PHE A 110 0.07 25.72 -3.12
C PHE A 110 -0.81 26.40 -2.06
N LEU A 111 -2.07 26.67 -2.36
CA LEU A 111 -3.04 27.21 -1.40
C LEU A 111 -3.76 26.10 -0.65
N ILE A 112 -4.13 25.01 -1.33
CA ILE A 112 -4.90 23.91 -0.73
C ILE A 112 -4.00 23.00 0.11
N GLY A 113 -2.77 22.70 -0.31
CA GLY A 113 -1.86 21.83 0.42
C GLY A 113 -1.65 22.26 1.88
N PRO A 114 -1.30 23.53 2.17
CA PRO A 114 -1.20 24.03 3.53
C PRO A 114 -2.51 23.97 4.33
N ILE A 115 -3.66 24.16 3.67
CA ILE A 115 -4.97 24.03 4.34
C ILE A 115 -5.24 22.57 4.68
N GLU A 116 -4.91 21.66 3.78
CA GLU A 116 -5.06 20.21 4.02
C GLU A 116 -4.19 19.74 5.18
N SER A 117 -2.96 20.25 5.31
CA SER A 117 -2.07 19.88 6.43
C SER A 117 -2.57 20.35 7.81
N LEU A 118 -3.46 21.36 7.85
CA LEU A 118 -4.11 21.82 9.08
C LEU A 118 -5.32 20.96 9.46
N ILE A 119 -5.80 20.09 8.57
CA ILE A 119 -6.94 19.22 8.82
C ILE A 119 -6.40 17.89 9.35
N GLU A 120 -6.77 17.55 10.59
CA GLU A 120 -6.40 16.26 11.18
C GLU A 120 -6.96 15.11 10.33
N THR A 121 -6.10 14.17 9.98
CA THR A 121 -6.51 12.94 9.28
C THR A 121 -7.31 12.04 10.24
N ILE A 122 -8.38 11.43 9.74
CA ILE A 122 -9.15 10.44 10.50
C ILE A 122 -8.55 9.05 10.22
N PRO A 123 -7.87 8.46 11.21
CA PRO A 123 -7.30 7.13 11.01
C PRO A 123 -8.37 6.09 10.72
N GLY A 124 -8.17 5.28 9.69
CA GLY A 124 -9.03 4.15 9.37
C GLY A 124 -8.38 2.82 9.81
N THR A 125 -9.14 1.95 10.46
CA THR A 125 -8.72 0.57 10.74
C THR A 125 -9.32 -0.38 9.73
N TYR A 126 -8.49 -1.24 9.16
CA TYR A 126 -8.86 -2.18 8.11
C TYR A 126 -8.49 -3.59 8.52
N ARG A 127 -9.20 -4.58 7.97
CA ARG A 127 -8.91 -6.00 8.15
C ARG A 127 -8.56 -6.61 6.79
N ALA A 128 -7.41 -7.28 6.72
CA ALA A 128 -7.10 -8.24 5.68
C ALA A 128 -7.43 -9.64 6.21
N TYR A 129 -8.20 -10.41 5.46
CA TYR A 129 -8.65 -11.75 5.85
C TYR A 129 -8.48 -12.69 4.67
N THR A 130 -7.86 -13.84 4.96
CA THR A 130 -7.65 -14.96 4.04
C THR A 130 -7.87 -16.27 4.77
N TYR A 131 -8.09 -17.36 4.04
CA TYR A 131 -8.18 -18.70 4.57
C TYR A 131 -7.76 -19.72 3.53
N ILE A 132 -7.45 -20.93 4.01
CA ILE A 132 -7.15 -22.07 3.16
C ILE A 132 -7.63 -23.37 3.83
N ASP A 133 -8.16 -24.31 3.04
CA ASP A 133 -8.57 -25.61 3.52
C ASP A 133 -7.41 -26.62 3.35
N ILE A 134 -7.08 -27.35 4.42
CA ILE A 134 -5.91 -28.23 4.53
C ILE A 134 -6.39 -29.62 4.91
N ASN A 135 -5.87 -30.64 4.20
CA ASN A 135 -6.13 -32.04 4.49
C ASN A 135 -4.95 -32.64 5.30
N ALA A 136 -4.87 -32.25 6.57
CA ALA A 136 -3.85 -32.73 7.50
C ALA A 136 -4.40 -32.70 8.93
N PRO A 137 -3.80 -33.44 9.89
CA PRO A 137 -4.14 -33.35 11.30
C PRO A 137 -3.98 -31.94 11.85
N VAL A 138 -4.83 -31.56 12.81
CA VAL A 138 -4.82 -30.22 13.41
C VAL A 138 -3.46 -29.92 14.04
N GLU A 139 -2.88 -30.89 14.71
CA GLU A 139 -1.59 -30.80 15.40
C GLU A 139 -0.46 -30.49 14.40
N THR A 140 -0.42 -31.17 13.26
CA THR A 140 0.57 -30.92 12.19
C THR A 140 0.45 -29.52 11.61
N ILE A 141 -0.79 -29.05 11.38
CA ILE A 141 -1.03 -27.68 10.88
C ILE A 141 -0.56 -26.66 11.91
N TRP A 142 -0.90 -26.88 13.19
CA TRP A 142 -0.60 -25.95 14.26
C TRP A 142 0.89 -25.80 14.52
N ASP A 143 1.64 -26.90 14.51
CA ASP A 143 3.10 -26.90 14.62
C ASP A 143 3.78 -26.09 13.52
N ASN A 144 3.28 -26.18 12.30
CA ASN A 144 3.79 -25.43 11.16
C ASN A 144 3.47 -23.92 11.25
N VAL A 145 2.29 -23.56 11.78
CA VAL A 145 1.81 -22.18 11.90
C VAL A 145 2.53 -21.42 13.03
N THR A 146 2.72 -22.06 14.18
CA THR A 146 3.37 -21.41 15.34
C THR A 146 4.83 -21.12 15.07
N ARG A 147 5.52 -22.01 14.38
CA ARG A 147 6.94 -21.91 13.99
C ARG A 147 7.10 -22.14 12.49
N VAL A 148 7.03 -21.06 11.72
CA VAL A 148 7.19 -21.16 10.27
C VAL A 148 8.65 -21.46 9.92
N LYS A 149 8.91 -22.70 9.48
CA LYS A 149 10.22 -23.11 8.97
C LYS A 149 10.64 -22.24 7.77
N GLU A 150 11.93 -22.19 7.44
CA GLU A 150 12.44 -21.38 6.33
C GLU A 150 11.69 -21.65 5.01
N ILE A 151 11.22 -20.57 4.38
CA ILE A 151 10.48 -20.59 3.12
C ILE A 151 11.47 -20.39 1.96
N PRO A 152 11.80 -21.44 1.20
CA PRO A 152 12.68 -21.31 0.04
C PRO A 152 12.00 -20.53 -1.07
N LEU A 153 12.81 -19.95 -1.97
CA LEU A 153 12.34 -19.11 -3.09
C LEU A 153 11.32 -19.82 -3.99
N GLU A 154 11.49 -21.14 -4.18
CA GLU A 154 10.61 -21.94 -5.02
C GLU A 154 9.19 -22.09 -4.44
N GLN A 155 9.06 -21.94 -3.14
CA GLN A 155 7.77 -22.01 -2.44
C GLN A 155 7.07 -20.66 -2.35
N ASP A 156 7.81 -19.55 -2.59
CA ASP A 156 7.25 -18.20 -2.56
C ASP A 156 6.32 -17.95 -3.75
N LYS A 157 5.03 -17.78 -3.47
CA LYS A 157 3.95 -17.56 -4.44
C LYS A 157 3.39 -16.13 -4.45
N GLY A 158 3.92 -15.23 -3.61
CA GLY A 158 3.50 -13.84 -3.55
C GLY A 158 3.74 -13.14 -4.89
N TYR A 159 2.68 -12.81 -5.61
CA TYR A 159 2.76 -12.18 -6.92
C TYR A 159 2.86 -10.65 -6.81
N LEU A 160 1.93 -10.03 -6.09
CA LEU A 160 1.85 -8.58 -5.94
C LEU A 160 3.05 -8.05 -5.15
N THR A 161 3.37 -8.68 -4.03
CA THR A 161 4.52 -8.31 -3.19
C THR A 161 5.84 -8.42 -3.94
N ARG A 162 5.99 -9.43 -4.79
CA ARG A 162 7.17 -9.57 -5.66
C ARG A 162 7.22 -8.48 -6.73
N MET A 163 6.09 -8.18 -7.38
CA MET A 163 5.99 -7.13 -8.40
C MET A 163 6.30 -5.75 -7.80
N LEU A 164 5.86 -5.48 -6.58
CA LEU A 164 6.13 -4.23 -5.88
C LEU A 164 7.52 -4.20 -5.22
N GLY A 165 8.25 -5.33 -5.21
CA GLY A 165 9.58 -5.43 -4.59
C GLY A 165 9.56 -5.41 -3.06
N PHE A 166 8.43 -5.74 -2.42
CA PHE A 166 8.33 -5.81 -0.96
C PHE A 166 9.14 -6.97 -0.38
N PRO A 167 9.58 -6.87 0.89
CA PRO A 167 10.16 -7.99 1.60
C PRO A 167 9.19 -9.18 1.63
N ARG A 168 9.72 -10.37 1.38
CA ARG A 168 8.94 -11.62 1.44
C ARG A 168 9.17 -12.33 2.77
N PRO A 169 8.21 -13.10 3.28
CA PRO A 169 8.40 -13.89 4.48
C PRO A 169 9.49 -14.96 4.27
N VAL A 170 10.35 -15.14 5.27
CA VAL A 170 11.42 -16.12 5.27
C VAL A 170 11.15 -17.22 6.28
N LYS A 171 10.93 -16.87 7.55
CA LYS A 171 10.63 -17.79 8.64
C LYS A 171 9.98 -17.06 9.81
N ALA A 172 9.43 -17.82 10.76
CA ALA A 172 8.99 -17.26 12.03
C ALA A 172 9.38 -18.20 13.19
N GLU A 173 10.00 -17.61 14.21
CA GLU A 173 10.50 -18.33 15.39
C GLU A 173 9.71 -17.91 16.63
N LEU A 174 9.19 -18.90 17.36
CA LEU A 174 8.46 -18.72 18.61
C LEU A 174 9.27 -19.29 19.77
N ASN A 175 9.46 -18.52 20.84
CA ASN A 175 10.28 -18.94 21.96
C ASN A 175 9.61 -19.97 22.89
N PHE A 176 8.28 -19.87 23.11
CA PHE A 176 7.45 -20.88 23.77
C PHE A 176 6.01 -20.76 23.31
N GLU A 177 5.16 -21.74 23.62
CA GLU A 177 3.75 -21.73 23.27
C GLU A 177 2.93 -21.23 24.46
N GLY A 178 2.17 -20.14 24.22
CA GLY A 178 1.35 -19.53 25.26
C GLY A 178 1.28 -18.00 25.19
N VAL A 179 0.46 -17.44 26.03
CA VAL A 179 0.30 -15.99 26.17
C VAL A 179 1.58 -15.39 26.73
N GLY A 180 2.03 -14.27 26.15
CA GLY A 180 3.29 -13.60 26.48
C GLY A 180 4.50 -14.15 25.70
N ALA A 181 4.31 -15.17 24.87
CA ALA A 181 5.37 -15.66 24.01
C ALA A 181 5.81 -14.59 23.02
N TYR A 182 7.11 -14.59 22.73
CA TYR A 182 7.72 -13.71 21.74
C TYR A 182 7.98 -14.48 20.45
N ARG A 183 7.53 -13.91 19.33
CA ARG A 183 7.69 -14.48 18.00
C ARG A 183 8.39 -13.47 17.08
N GLU A 184 9.41 -13.90 16.39
CA GLU A 184 10.08 -13.14 15.35
C GLU A 184 9.66 -13.64 13.98
N ALA A 185 8.94 -12.81 13.23
CA ALA A 185 8.65 -13.07 11.83
C ALA A 185 9.68 -12.35 10.96
N ILE A 186 10.58 -13.14 10.37
CA ILE A 186 11.73 -12.66 9.61
C ILE A 186 11.39 -12.61 8.13
N PHE A 187 11.65 -11.47 7.52
CA PHE A 187 11.46 -11.19 6.10
C PHE A 187 12.80 -10.93 5.41
N THR A 188 12.82 -11.01 4.09
CA THR A 188 14.01 -10.64 3.31
C THR A 188 14.35 -9.16 3.50
N LYS A 189 15.57 -8.78 3.13
CA LYS A 189 16.09 -7.42 3.23
C LYS A 189 16.21 -6.89 4.67
N GLY A 190 16.22 -7.79 5.66
CA GLY A 190 16.43 -7.42 7.07
C GLY A 190 15.18 -6.92 7.81
N LEU A 191 13.98 -6.99 7.20
CA LEU A 191 12.74 -6.66 7.90
C LEU A 191 12.41 -7.75 8.91
N ILE A 192 12.17 -7.35 10.16
CA ILE A 192 11.75 -8.23 11.26
C ILE A 192 10.46 -7.66 11.87
N PHE A 193 9.46 -8.52 12.03
CA PHE A 193 8.31 -8.21 12.86
C PHE A 193 8.47 -8.87 14.22
N HIS A 194 8.41 -8.02 15.24
CA HIS A 194 8.43 -8.42 16.65
C HIS A 194 7.00 -8.61 17.12
N GLU A 195 6.64 -9.86 17.35
CA GLU A 195 5.30 -10.26 17.67
C GLU A 195 5.21 -10.74 19.13
N THR A 196 4.19 -10.31 19.86
CA THR A 196 3.90 -10.80 21.21
C THR A 196 2.54 -11.47 21.20
N VAL A 197 2.49 -12.72 21.62
CA VAL A 197 1.26 -13.50 21.70
C VAL A 197 0.38 -12.96 22.83
N THR A 198 -0.83 -12.53 22.50
CA THR A 198 -1.81 -11.94 23.44
C THR A 198 -2.95 -12.88 23.78
N GLU A 199 -3.26 -13.84 22.89
CA GLU A 199 -4.22 -14.91 23.11
C GLU A 199 -3.64 -16.20 22.52
N TYR A 200 -3.72 -17.31 23.25
CA TYR A 200 -3.25 -18.60 22.80
C TYR A 200 -4.21 -19.70 23.28
N LYS A 201 -4.72 -20.45 22.32
CA LYS A 201 -5.49 -21.65 22.53
C LYS A 201 -4.94 -22.72 21.62
N ASP A 202 -4.30 -23.71 22.22
CA ASP A 202 -3.59 -24.75 21.51
C ASP A 202 -4.46 -25.45 20.46
N ASN A 203 -3.92 -25.64 19.27
CA ASN A 203 -4.60 -26.25 18.14
C ASN A 203 -5.87 -25.51 17.66
N GLU A 204 -6.09 -24.26 18.08
CA GLU A 204 -7.31 -23.54 17.75
C GLU A 204 -7.07 -22.07 17.37
N LYS A 205 -6.34 -21.30 18.20
CA LYS A 205 -6.21 -19.86 17.98
C LYS A 205 -4.93 -19.27 18.57
N MET A 206 -4.27 -18.41 17.80
CA MET A 206 -3.17 -17.60 18.28
C MET A 206 -3.36 -16.15 17.77
N VAL A 207 -3.42 -15.19 18.71
CA VAL A 207 -3.45 -13.75 18.42
C VAL A 207 -2.16 -13.14 18.90
N PHE A 208 -1.55 -12.30 18.09
CA PHE A 208 -0.30 -11.61 18.41
C PHE A 208 -0.30 -10.16 17.93
N THR A 209 0.34 -9.30 18.70
CA THR A 209 0.65 -7.92 18.27
C THR A 209 1.81 -7.96 17.29
N ILE A 210 1.88 -6.95 16.42
CA ILE A 210 2.98 -6.81 15.45
C ILE A 210 3.64 -5.47 15.67
N LYS A 211 4.97 -5.46 15.77
CA LYS A 211 5.80 -4.24 15.81
C LYS A 211 6.96 -4.37 14.85
N ALA A 212 7.31 -3.29 14.18
CA ALA A 212 8.52 -3.18 13.40
C ALA A 212 9.31 -1.95 13.85
N TYR A 213 10.63 -2.07 13.88
CA TYR A 213 11.46 -0.92 14.23
C TYR A 213 11.93 -0.21 12.95
N PRO A 214 11.92 1.14 12.91
CA PRO A 214 12.29 1.89 11.71
C PRO A 214 13.63 1.53 11.09
N HIS A 215 14.62 1.15 11.92
CA HIS A 215 15.95 0.78 11.45
C HIS A 215 16.02 -0.62 10.79
N GLU A 216 15.01 -1.45 10.97
CA GLU A 216 14.88 -2.79 10.35
C GLU A 216 14.06 -2.74 9.05
N ILE A 217 13.53 -1.58 8.69
CA ILE A 217 12.70 -1.42 7.50
C ILE A 217 13.60 -0.98 6.35
N PRO A 218 13.72 -1.78 5.27
CA PRO A 218 14.58 -1.43 4.16
C PRO A 218 14.07 -0.18 3.42
N SER A 219 14.90 0.86 3.37
CA SER A 219 14.60 2.14 2.72
C SER A 219 14.34 2.06 1.22
N THR A 220 14.77 0.98 0.57
CA THR A 220 14.71 0.83 -0.90
C THR A 220 13.38 0.31 -1.43
N THR A 221 12.47 -0.14 -0.57
CA THR A 221 11.24 -0.83 -1.00
C THR A 221 9.99 0.00 -0.72
N LEU A 222 10.01 0.73 0.37
CA LEU A 222 8.93 1.61 0.81
C LEU A 222 9.52 2.99 0.96
N ASP A 223 8.87 3.97 0.39
CA ASP A 223 9.11 5.36 0.66
C ASP A 223 9.08 5.59 2.18
N GLU A 224 9.87 6.54 2.68
CA GLU A 224 9.89 6.93 4.10
C GLU A 224 8.48 7.22 4.64
N HIS A 225 7.55 7.53 3.76
CA HIS A 225 6.14 7.81 4.08
C HIS A 225 5.29 6.55 4.34
N VAL A 226 5.74 5.34 3.95
CA VAL A 226 4.98 4.08 4.12
C VAL A 226 5.71 3.11 5.04
N VAL A 227 6.29 3.63 6.10
CA VAL A 227 6.98 2.83 7.13
C VAL A 227 5.95 2.13 8.01
N ILE A 228 6.10 0.81 8.19
CA ILE A 228 5.28 0.04 9.14
C ILE A 228 5.57 0.55 10.56
N GLY A 229 4.51 0.83 11.34
CA GLY A 229 4.68 1.52 12.62
C GLY A 229 4.93 3.03 12.50
N GLY A 230 4.87 3.57 11.28
CA GLY A 230 4.97 5.01 11.00
C GLY A 230 3.65 5.78 11.15
N ASN A 231 3.70 7.04 10.76
CA ASN A 231 2.56 7.94 10.89
C ASN A 231 1.38 7.56 9.97
N TYR A 232 1.66 6.97 8.80
CA TYR A 232 0.66 6.73 7.75
C TYR A 232 0.15 5.31 7.68
N PHE A 233 0.97 4.33 8.05
CA PHE A 233 0.64 2.91 8.00
C PHE A 233 1.20 2.17 9.21
N ASP A 234 0.37 1.30 9.80
CA ASP A 234 0.81 0.42 10.89
C ASP A 234 0.04 -0.90 10.86
N VAL A 235 0.73 -2.01 11.16
CA VAL A 235 0.13 -3.33 11.32
C VAL A 235 -0.02 -3.63 12.80
N LEU A 236 -1.26 -3.73 13.28
CA LEU A 236 -1.56 -3.77 14.69
C LEU A 236 -1.43 -5.16 15.29
N ASN A 237 -2.02 -6.16 14.59
CA ASN A 237 -2.05 -7.55 15.05
C ASN A 237 -2.24 -8.52 13.91
N GLY A 238 -1.94 -9.79 14.20
CA GLY A 238 -2.25 -10.94 13.38
C GLY A 238 -2.99 -12.01 14.18
N THR A 239 -3.76 -12.84 13.50
CA THR A 239 -4.47 -13.96 14.10
C THR A 239 -4.42 -15.16 13.16
N TYR A 240 -4.00 -16.29 13.71
CA TYR A 240 -4.26 -17.61 13.15
C TYR A 240 -5.40 -18.28 13.92
N GLU A 241 -6.31 -18.91 13.18
CA GLU A 241 -7.45 -19.62 13.75
C GLU A 241 -7.75 -20.86 12.93
N LEU A 242 -7.93 -22.01 13.59
CA LEU A 242 -8.25 -23.29 12.96
C LEU A 242 -9.71 -23.65 13.20
N GLU A 243 -10.40 -24.00 12.12
CA GLU A 243 -11.78 -24.46 12.10
C GLU A 243 -11.86 -25.87 11.51
N LYS A 244 -12.49 -26.81 12.22
CA LYS A 244 -12.78 -28.14 11.70
C LYS A 244 -14.03 -28.08 10.82
N LEU A 245 -13.89 -28.49 9.57
CA LEU A 245 -14.99 -28.49 8.62
C LEU A 245 -15.75 -29.84 8.63
N PRO A 246 -17.07 -29.85 8.30
CA PRO A 246 -17.88 -31.07 8.25
C PRO A 246 -17.38 -32.12 7.26
N ASN A 247 -16.62 -31.72 6.24
CA ASN A 247 -16.04 -32.60 5.21
C ASN A 247 -14.71 -33.28 5.65
N GLY A 248 -14.27 -33.08 6.89
CA GLY A 248 -13.04 -33.64 7.44
C GLY A 248 -11.78 -32.83 7.16
N LEU A 249 -11.87 -31.73 6.41
CA LEU A 249 -10.77 -30.79 6.24
C LEU A 249 -10.68 -29.83 7.44
N ASN A 250 -9.52 -29.25 7.63
CA ASN A 250 -9.29 -28.16 8.57
C ASN A 250 -9.09 -26.86 7.81
N ARG A 251 -9.82 -25.80 8.19
CA ARG A 251 -9.66 -24.46 7.62
C ARG A 251 -8.75 -23.62 8.49
N LEU A 252 -7.63 -23.21 7.94
CA LEU A 252 -6.73 -22.26 8.56
C LEU A 252 -7.09 -20.84 8.10
N HIS A 253 -7.53 -20.03 9.04
CA HIS A 253 -7.77 -18.61 8.84
C HIS A 253 -6.53 -17.80 9.21
N LEU A 254 -6.22 -16.79 8.42
CA LEU A 254 -5.21 -15.79 8.74
C LEU A 254 -5.78 -14.41 8.49
N TYR A 255 -5.77 -13.57 9.49
CA TYR A 255 -6.21 -12.20 9.37
C TYR A 255 -5.37 -11.24 10.20
N SER A 256 -5.29 -10.01 9.73
CA SER A 256 -4.52 -8.94 10.37
C SER A 256 -5.33 -7.66 10.34
N HIS A 257 -5.21 -6.87 11.41
CA HIS A 257 -5.72 -5.51 11.45
C HIS A 257 -4.57 -4.54 11.22
N PHE A 258 -4.83 -3.54 10.40
CA PHE A 258 -3.87 -2.48 10.12
C PHE A 258 -4.55 -1.12 10.10
N LYS A 259 -3.78 -0.10 10.43
CA LYS A 259 -4.19 1.30 10.46
C LYS A 259 -3.65 2.04 9.25
N MET A 260 -4.49 2.87 8.65
CA MET A 260 -4.09 3.85 7.64
C MET A 260 -4.44 5.24 8.15
N ASN A 261 -3.54 6.18 7.94
CA ASN A 261 -3.71 7.57 8.39
C ASN A 261 -3.33 8.54 7.28
N THR A 262 -4.02 8.44 6.14
CA THR A 262 -3.88 9.35 4.99
C THR A 262 -5.17 10.09 4.76
N THR A 263 -5.15 11.19 4.02
CA THR A 263 -6.37 11.92 3.64
C THR A 263 -7.19 11.17 2.58
N PHE A 264 -6.63 10.11 1.99
CA PHE A 264 -7.28 9.23 0.99
C PHE A 264 -7.32 7.76 1.42
N ASN A 265 -7.62 7.50 2.69
CA ASN A 265 -7.69 6.16 3.28
C ASN A 265 -8.54 5.15 2.48
N PHE A 266 -9.57 5.61 1.75
CA PHE A 266 -10.41 4.76 0.89
C PHE A 266 -9.58 4.06 -0.20
N TYR A 267 -8.60 4.75 -0.78
CA TYR A 267 -7.70 4.22 -1.81
C TYR A 267 -6.50 3.48 -1.21
N ALA A 268 -5.82 4.10 -0.25
CA ALA A 268 -4.68 3.52 0.44
C ALA A 268 -5.04 2.22 1.17
N GLY A 269 -6.19 2.19 1.84
CA GLY A 269 -6.70 1.00 2.53
C GLY A 269 -7.05 -0.15 1.57
N TRP A 270 -7.47 0.14 0.33
CA TRP A 270 -7.68 -0.88 -0.70
C TRP A 270 -6.36 -1.56 -1.09
N TRP A 271 -5.31 -0.77 -1.36
CA TRP A 271 -3.96 -1.28 -1.63
C TRP A 271 -3.40 -2.06 -0.45
N GLY A 272 -3.51 -1.51 0.77
CA GLY A 272 -3.07 -2.18 1.99
C GLY A 272 -3.72 -3.55 2.16
N LYS A 273 -5.04 -3.64 1.97
CA LYS A 273 -5.75 -4.94 2.00
C LYS A 273 -5.24 -5.91 0.94
N TRP A 274 -4.99 -5.44 -0.26
CA TRP A 274 -4.55 -6.30 -1.36
C TRP A 274 -3.15 -6.85 -1.10
N ILE A 275 -2.21 -5.99 -0.69
CA ILE A 275 -0.84 -6.36 -0.33
C ILE A 275 -0.83 -7.35 0.85
N MET A 276 -1.55 -7.03 1.92
CA MET A 276 -1.65 -7.91 3.10
C MET A 276 -2.25 -9.28 2.75
N LYS A 277 -3.26 -9.33 1.90
CA LYS A 277 -3.84 -10.59 1.43
C LYS A 277 -2.87 -11.40 0.57
N ASP A 278 -2.05 -10.76 -0.26
CA ASP A 278 -1.03 -11.45 -1.06
C ASP A 278 0.01 -12.11 -0.16
N ILE A 279 0.49 -11.41 0.87
CA ILE A 279 1.40 -11.96 1.89
C ILE A 279 0.76 -13.13 2.64
N GLN A 280 -0.47 -12.94 3.12
CA GLN A 280 -1.20 -13.96 3.87
C GLN A 280 -1.45 -15.22 3.04
N ASN A 281 -1.89 -15.06 1.78
CA ASN A 281 -2.11 -16.18 0.88
C ASN A 281 -0.81 -16.93 0.57
N ASN A 282 0.30 -16.21 0.42
CA ASN A 282 1.61 -16.82 0.24
C ASN A 282 1.99 -17.72 1.43
N ILE A 283 1.87 -17.20 2.65
CA ILE A 283 2.12 -17.98 3.88
C ILE A 283 1.20 -19.19 3.95
N LEU A 284 -0.10 -19.01 3.76
CA LEU A 284 -1.09 -20.10 3.83
C LEU A 284 -0.83 -21.22 2.81
N GLN A 285 -0.40 -20.87 1.59
CA GLN A 285 -0.06 -21.87 0.57
C GLN A 285 1.18 -22.68 0.95
N VAL A 286 2.17 -22.07 1.59
CA VAL A 286 3.34 -22.77 2.11
C VAL A 286 2.95 -23.71 3.24
N GLU A 287 2.16 -23.24 4.20
CA GLU A 287 1.70 -24.02 5.34
C GLU A 287 0.84 -25.22 4.90
N LYS A 288 -0.10 -25.02 3.96
CA LYS A 288 -0.88 -26.09 3.37
C LYS A 288 0.01 -27.17 2.76
N LYS A 289 0.95 -26.74 1.89
CA LYS A 289 1.81 -27.70 1.19
C LYS A 289 2.69 -28.52 2.16
N ARG A 290 3.15 -27.90 3.24
CA ARG A 290 3.95 -28.57 4.27
C ARG A 290 3.11 -29.57 5.06
N SER A 291 1.99 -29.11 5.59
CA SER A 291 1.12 -29.94 6.43
C SER A 291 0.52 -31.14 5.67
N GLU A 292 0.27 -31.01 4.38
CA GLU A 292 -0.24 -32.12 3.54
C GLU A 292 0.86 -33.09 3.08
N ASN A 293 2.15 -32.75 3.20
CA ASN A 293 3.27 -33.62 2.82
C ASN A 293 4.04 -34.22 4.01
N GLU A 294 3.76 -33.80 5.23
CA GLU A 294 4.23 -34.39 6.50
C GLU A 294 3.26 -35.45 7.01
#